data_5dd2ffed5356d81410090b43d78680a2
#
_entry.id   5dd2ffed5356d81410090b43d78680a2
#
_cell.length_a   1.000
_cell.length_b   1.000
_cell.length_c   1.000
_cell.angle_alpha   90.00
_cell.angle_beta   90.00
_cell.angle_gamma   90.00
#
_symmetry.space_group_name_H-M   'P 1'
#
loop_
_entity.id
_entity.type
_entity.pdbx_description
1 polymer ?
#
loop_
_entity_poly.entity_id
_entity_poly.type
_entity_poly.pdbx_seq_one_letter_code
_entity_poly.pdbx_strand_id
1 'polypeptide(L)'
;MSTVLLGYELRTGRPIEIPVGHMAITGQSQASGKTTTLEGLVSRCGLRAVAFVTKRGEGSFRVASPIPPYFRDRCDWPFIKSILEATASEKLKFQLAEIIKICQHYSGPEGTWNEPKSLRDVMANAETALKKARGIASRVYTELFEYLRMVVPEIERLPYSKKLKLRTGLNVMDLTDYDFPLQALVVRSVIEWVHHNAEHTIIAIPEAWKFAPKQRGSPVRLAAEELIRQGAALKNFLWCDSQDLAGISSVLLRQVTVWLFGVQRDPREIERTLEHIPADTAKPTKRDIATLGRGQFIVSFEREMYRVYVQPAWMTGVHAEAIARGEEPVESAREIVRDFDLEHAGESE
;
A
#
# COMPACT_ATOMS: atom_id res chain seq x y z
N MET A 1 21.59 -5.45 9.42
CA MET A 1 20.31 -5.37 8.73
C MET A 1 20.31 -6.43 7.64
N SER A 2 19.18 -7.07 7.36
CA SER A 2 19.06 -7.98 6.21
C SER A 2 19.10 -7.16 4.94
N THR A 3 19.79 -7.66 3.91
CA THR A 3 19.82 -7.06 2.58
C THR A 3 19.03 -7.93 1.59
N VAL A 4 18.65 -7.37 0.47
CA VAL A 4 18.01 -8.06 -0.64
C VAL A 4 18.64 -7.62 -1.97
N LEU A 5 18.89 -8.56 -2.86
CA LEU A 5 19.35 -8.25 -4.21
C LEU A 5 18.25 -7.49 -4.96
N LEU A 6 18.54 -6.25 -5.34
CA LEU A 6 17.66 -5.44 -6.17
C LEU A 6 17.80 -5.83 -7.66
N GLY A 7 19.01 -5.93 -8.12
CA GLY A 7 19.36 -6.18 -9.52
C GLY A 7 20.83 -5.87 -9.78
N TYR A 8 21.13 -5.38 -10.97
CA TYR A 8 22.51 -5.21 -11.43
C TYR A 8 22.76 -3.78 -11.89
N GLU A 9 23.90 -3.23 -11.49
CA GLU A 9 24.33 -1.88 -11.88
C GLU A 9 24.50 -1.79 -13.40
N LEU A 10 23.94 -0.73 -13.97
CA LEU A 10 24.03 -0.53 -15.43
C LEU A 10 25.48 -0.36 -15.88
N ARG A 11 25.83 -0.98 -16.99
CA ARG A 11 27.14 -1.07 -17.66
C ARG A 11 28.16 -2.00 -16.99
N THR A 12 28.15 -2.10 -15.66
CA THR A 12 29.13 -2.94 -14.93
C THR A 12 28.63 -4.36 -14.68
N GLY A 13 27.31 -4.55 -14.58
CA GLY A 13 26.72 -5.83 -14.18
C GLY A 13 26.96 -6.19 -12.70
N ARG A 14 27.52 -5.28 -11.89
CA ARG A 14 27.75 -5.52 -10.47
C ARG A 14 26.42 -5.71 -9.74
N PRO A 15 26.24 -6.78 -8.93
CA PRO A 15 25.04 -6.96 -8.14
C PRO A 15 24.89 -5.82 -7.11
N ILE A 16 23.70 -5.29 -7.00
CA ILE A 16 23.36 -4.24 -6.01
C ILE A 16 22.35 -4.81 -5.03
N GLU A 17 22.79 -4.88 -3.79
CA GLU A 17 21.94 -5.22 -2.65
C GLU A 17 21.51 -3.95 -1.92
N ILE A 18 20.27 -3.95 -1.42
CA ILE A 18 19.71 -2.85 -0.66
C ILE A 18 19.25 -3.33 0.71
N PRO A 19 19.28 -2.47 1.73
CA PRO A 19 18.76 -2.82 3.05
C PRO A 19 17.25 -3.04 2.98
N VAL A 20 16.75 -4.02 3.74
CA VAL A 20 15.31 -4.22 3.90
C VAL A 20 14.80 -3.23 4.94
N GLY A 21 14.01 -2.27 4.50
CA GLY A 21 13.46 -1.19 5.30
C GLY A 21 12.16 -0.64 4.70
N HIS A 22 11.71 0.51 5.17
CA HIS A 22 10.59 1.21 4.54
C HIS A 22 11.02 1.76 3.17
N MET A 23 10.20 1.54 2.15
CA MET A 23 10.57 1.82 0.77
C MET A 23 9.51 2.63 0.03
N ALA A 24 9.96 3.56 -0.81
CA ALA A 24 9.12 4.23 -1.79
C ALA A 24 9.63 3.97 -3.21
N ILE A 25 8.73 3.55 -4.09
CA ILE A 25 9.00 3.30 -5.50
C ILE A 25 8.18 4.28 -6.33
N THR A 26 8.85 5.08 -7.13
CA THR A 26 8.18 6.04 -8.00
C THR A 26 8.53 5.81 -9.46
N GLY A 27 7.68 6.32 -10.35
CA GLY A 27 7.88 6.25 -11.78
C GLY A 27 6.56 6.28 -12.54
N GLN A 28 6.63 6.54 -13.83
CA GLN A 28 5.47 6.65 -14.70
C GLN A 28 4.70 5.32 -14.77
N SER A 29 3.36 5.40 -14.88
CA SER A 29 2.51 4.24 -15.07
C SER A 29 2.86 3.48 -16.35
N GLN A 30 2.73 2.13 -16.30
CA GLN A 30 2.91 1.21 -17.42
C GLN A 30 4.31 1.22 -18.09
N ALA A 31 5.19 2.14 -17.72
CA ALA A 31 6.50 2.29 -18.36
C ALA A 31 7.68 1.92 -17.45
N SER A 32 7.57 2.12 -16.13
CA SER A 32 8.71 1.98 -15.22
C SER A 32 8.91 0.57 -14.65
N GLY A 33 7.87 -0.25 -14.56
CA GLY A 33 7.95 -1.59 -13.97
C GLY A 33 7.91 -1.62 -12.43
N LYS A 34 7.24 -0.65 -11.78
CA LYS A 34 7.13 -0.57 -10.32
C LYS A 34 6.62 -1.86 -9.67
N THR A 35 5.50 -2.39 -10.16
CA THR A 35 4.90 -3.61 -9.64
C THR A 35 5.81 -4.83 -9.81
N THR A 36 6.45 -4.94 -10.98
CA THR A 36 7.46 -5.98 -11.25
C THR A 36 8.65 -5.88 -10.30
N THR A 37 9.06 -4.65 -9.96
CA THR A 37 10.12 -4.39 -8.99
C THR A 37 9.71 -4.84 -7.58
N LEU A 38 8.50 -4.50 -7.13
CA LEU A 38 7.96 -4.97 -5.86
C LEU A 38 7.95 -6.50 -5.79
N GLU A 39 7.40 -7.17 -6.79
CA GLU A 39 7.37 -8.62 -6.86
C GLU A 39 8.77 -9.25 -6.81
N GLY A 40 9.68 -8.72 -7.61
CA GLY A 40 11.07 -9.19 -7.64
C GLY A 40 11.78 -9.04 -6.31
N LEU A 41 11.59 -7.94 -5.61
CA LEU A 41 12.18 -7.71 -4.30
C LEU A 41 11.57 -8.63 -3.23
N VAL A 42 10.24 -8.73 -3.18
CA VAL A 42 9.55 -9.57 -2.21
C VAL A 42 9.94 -11.04 -2.37
N SER A 43 10.02 -11.53 -3.62
CA SER A 43 10.38 -12.93 -3.88
C SER A 43 11.78 -13.30 -3.37
N ARG A 44 12.68 -12.33 -3.22
CA ARG A 44 14.07 -12.53 -2.80
C ARG A 44 14.37 -12.12 -1.35
N CYS A 45 13.52 -11.30 -0.72
CA CYS A 45 13.83 -10.77 0.62
C CYS A 45 13.67 -11.81 1.75
N GLY A 46 13.10 -12.99 1.47
CA GLY A 46 12.89 -14.05 2.46
C GLY A 46 11.85 -13.73 3.54
N LEU A 47 11.17 -12.59 3.43
CA LEU A 47 10.11 -12.17 4.35
C LEU A 47 8.73 -12.56 3.81
N ARG A 48 7.74 -12.54 4.69
CA ARG A 48 6.34 -12.55 4.26
C ARG A 48 5.98 -11.19 3.73
N ALA A 49 5.20 -11.16 2.66
CA ALA A 49 4.65 -9.90 2.19
C ALA A 49 3.18 -10.07 1.80
N VAL A 50 2.44 -8.98 1.89
CA VAL A 50 1.10 -8.87 1.35
C VAL A 50 1.01 -7.68 0.42
N ALA A 51 0.48 -7.91 -0.78
CA ALA A 51 0.21 -6.88 -1.77
C ALA A 51 -1.26 -6.93 -2.17
N PHE A 52 -1.73 -5.83 -2.78
CA PHE A 52 -3.11 -5.68 -3.19
C PHE A 52 -3.18 -5.39 -4.69
N VAL A 53 -4.06 -6.09 -5.41
CA VAL A 53 -4.44 -5.74 -6.77
C VAL A 53 -5.73 -4.94 -6.69
N THR A 54 -5.70 -3.71 -7.17
CA THR A 54 -6.82 -2.75 -7.00
C THR A 54 -7.38 -2.23 -8.31
N LYS A 55 -6.78 -2.61 -9.45
CA LYS A 55 -7.22 -2.22 -10.78
C LYS A 55 -7.39 -3.42 -11.68
N ARG A 56 -8.49 -3.49 -12.39
CA ARG A 56 -8.73 -4.53 -13.40
C ARG A 56 -7.67 -4.48 -14.51
N GLY A 57 -7.22 -5.65 -14.94
CA GLY A 57 -6.25 -5.78 -16.02
C GLY A 57 -4.79 -5.47 -15.62
N GLU A 58 -4.50 -5.27 -14.35
CA GLU A 58 -3.11 -5.31 -13.88
C GLU A 58 -2.63 -6.76 -13.85
N GLY A 59 -1.89 -7.18 -14.88
CA GLY A 59 -1.16 -8.46 -14.90
C GLY A 59 0.07 -8.39 -14.01
N SER A 60 -0.15 -8.34 -12.71
CA SER A 60 0.89 -8.16 -11.71
C SER A 60 0.94 -9.36 -10.77
N PHE A 61 2.12 -9.61 -10.24
CA PHE A 61 2.35 -10.66 -9.23
C PHE A 61 2.21 -12.10 -9.76
N ARG A 62 3.07 -12.46 -10.72
CA ARG A 62 3.10 -13.80 -11.35
C ARG A 62 3.52 -14.91 -10.41
N VAL A 63 4.35 -14.60 -9.41
CA VAL A 63 4.88 -15.57 -8.43
C VAL A 63 4.20 -15.49 -7.07
N ALA A 64 3.08 -14.80 -6.97
CA ALA A 64 2.38 -14.58 -5.71
C ALA A 64 1.39 -15.69 -5.38
N SER A 65 1.21 -15.95 -4.10
CA SER A 65 0.15 -16.81 -3.58
C SER A 65 -1.14 -16.02 -3.39
N PRO A 66 -2.23 -16.35 -4.08
CA PRO A 66 -3.50 -15.67 -3.86
C PRO A 66 -4.04 -16.01 -2.45
N ILE A 67 -4.55 -14.99 -1.78
CA ILE A 67 -5.22 -15.13 -0.49
C ILE A 67 -6.55 -14.37 -0.52
N PRO A 68 -7.59 -14.89 0.19
CA PRO A 68 -8.87 -14.20 0.24
C PRO A 68 -8.74 -12.84 0.93
N PRO A 69 -9.57 -11.87 0.56
CA PRO A 69 -9.67 -10.61 1.26
C PRO A 69 -9.88 -10.84 2.76
N TYR A 70 -9.19 -10.04 3.57
CA TYR A 70 -9.32 -10.07 5.02
C TYR A 70 -9.96 -8.78 5.50
N PHE A 71 -11.00 -8.94 6.29
CA PHE A 71 -11.65 -7.82 6.94
C PHE A 71 -11.72 -8.09 8.45
N ARG A 72 -11.37 -7.05 9.24
CA ARG A 72 -11.48 -7.11 10.68
C ARG A 72 -12.94 -6.92 11.08
N ASP A 73 -13.56 -7.98 11.56
CA ASP A 73 -14.98 -7.98 11.97
C ASP A 73 -15.25 -7.16 13.26
N ARG A 74 -14.19 -6.90 14.03
CA ARG A 74 -14.31 -6.13 15.28
C ARG A 74 -14.08 -4.64 15.02
N CYS A 75 -15.14 -3.85 15.17
CA CYS A 75 -15.06 -2.41 15.17
C CYS A 75 -14.71 -1.91 16.57
N ASP A 76 -13.58 -1.25 16.69
CA ASP A 76 -13.23 -0.44 17.84
C ASP A 76 -13.36 1.05 17.52
N TRP A 77 -13.29 1.88 18.54
CA TRP A 77 -13.41 3.34 18.36
C TRP A 77 -12.36 3.96 17.45
N PRO A 78 -11.08 3.56 17.45
CA PRO A 78 -10.11 4.04 16.47
C PRO A 78 -10.51 3.75 15.03
N PHE A 79 -11.08 2.57 14.77
CA PHE A 79 -11.57 2.20 13.44
C PHE A 79 -12.76 3.05 13.01
N ILE A 80 -13.78 3.20 13.90
CA ILE A 80 -14.95 4.05 13.64
C ILE A 80 -14.54 5.50 13.43
N LYS A 81 -13.66 6.01 14.29
CA LYS A 81 -13.14 7.37 14.16
C LYS A 81 -12.51 7.61 12.79
N SER A 82 -11.76 6.66 12.27
CA SER A 82 -11.11 6.81 10.96
C SER A 82 -12.11 6.76 9.79
N ILE A 83 -13.18 5.96 9.90
CA ILE A 83 -14.26 5.99 8.91
C ILE A 83 -14.92 7.36 8.94
N LEU A 84 -15.26 7.87 10.12
CA LEU A 84 -15.84 9.21 10.29
C LEU A 84 -14.92 10.32 9.75
N GLU A 85 -13.62 10.24 10.01
CA GLU A 85 -12.64 11.21 9.48
C GLU A 85 -12.50 11.12 7.96
N ALA A 86 -12.71 9.93 7.37
CA ALA A 86 -12.68 9.73 5.93
C ALA A 86 -13.93 10.26 5.21
N THR A 87 -15.08 10.20 5.88
CA THR A 87 -16.38 10.57 5.32
C THR A 87 -16.81 12.01 5.64
N ALA A 88 -16.39 12.54 6.79
CA ALA A 88 -16.79 13.85 7.24
C ALA A 88 -16.07 14.98 6.49
N SER A 89 -16.84 15.97 6.02
CA SER A 89 -16.29 17.20 5.45
C SER A 89 -15.43 17.96 6.48
N GLU A 90 -14.49 18.81 6.00
CA GLU A 90 -13.60 19.56 6.91
C GLU A 90 -14.32 20.39 7.97
N LYS A 91 -15.53 20.86 7.67
CA LYS A 91 -16.36 21.66 8.60
C LYS A 91 -16.90 20.84 9.80
N LEU A 92 -16.89 19.52 9.71
CA LEU A 92 -17.45 18.62 10.73
C LEU A 92 -16.44 18.10 11.74
N LYS A 93 -15.14 18.40 11.56
CA LYS A 93 -14.04 17.89 12.42
C LYS A 93 -14.18 18.26 13.90
N PHE A 94 -14.66 19.45 14.19
CA PHE A 94 -14.88 19.88 15.59
C PHE A 94 -16.04 19.15 16.27
N GLN A 95 -16.97 18.62 15.50
CA GLN A 95 -18.16 17.94 16.00
C GLN A 95 -17.97 16.42 16.06
N LEU A 96 -16.90 15.91 15.44
CA LEU A 96 -16.57 14.50 15.46
C LEU A 96 -16.41 13.96 16.91
N ALA A 97 -15.79 14.74 17.79
CA ALA A 97 -15.64 14.38 19.20
C ALA A 97 -17.00 14.28 19.94
N GLU A 98 -17.94 15.18 19.60
CA GLU A 98 -19.28 15.14 20.15
C GLU A 98 -20.09 13.95 19.63
N ILE A 99 -19.93 13.62 18.35
CA ILE A 99 -20.58 12.47 17.72
C ILE A 99 -20.03 11.16 18.27
N ILE A 100 -18.72 11.07 18.44
CA ILE A 100 -18.11 9.93 19.13
C ILE A 100 -18.72 9.80 20.53
N LYS A 101 -18.84 10.87 21.31
CA LYS A 101 -19.50 10.86 22.61
C LYS A 101 -20.96 10.41 22.54
N ILE A 102 -21.71 10.86 21.55
CA ILE A 102 -23.12 10.49 21.38
C ILE A 102 -23.23 9.02 20.91
N CYS A 103 -22.40 8.55 19.99
CA CYS A 103 -22.35 7.13 19.65
C CYS A 103 -22.00 6.27 20.86
N GLN A 104 -21.11 6.73 21.71
CA GLN A 104 -20.77 6.14 23.01
C GLN A 104 -21.98 6.07 23.93
N HIS A 105 -22.75 7.12 24.00
CA HIS A 105 -23.93 7.24 24.88
C HIS A 105 -25.10 6.34 24.45
N TYR A 106 -25.21 6.07 23.13
CA TYR A 106 -26.27 5.22 22.58
C TYR A 106 -25.93 3.74 22.49
N SER A 107 -24.68 3.34 22.75
CA SER A 107 -24.24 1.95 22.57
C SER A 107 -24.46 1.01 23.74
N GLY A 108 -25.17 1.44 24.83
CA GLY A 108 -25.49 0.55 25.95
C GLY A 108 -26.70 0.99 26.77
N PRO A 109 -27.41 0.07 27.42
CA PRO A 109 -28.34 0.41 28.47
C PRO A 109 -27.58 1.09 29.61
N GLU A 110 -28.07 2.20 30.11
CA GLU A 110 -27.54 2.96 31.25
C GLU A 110 -26.22 3.71 31.08
N GLY A 111 -25.84 4.12 29.83
CA GLY A 111 -24.65 4.93 29.63
C GLY A 111 -23.33 4.20 29.84
N THR A 112 -23.35 2.89 29.90
CA THR A 112 -22.15 2.08 29.92
C THR A 112 -21.59 1.92 28.50
N TRP A 113 -20.28 2.12 28.37
CA TRP A 113 -19.53 1.99 27.15
C TRP A 113 -19.53 0.54 26.67
N ASN A 114 -20.39 0.20 25.72
CA ASN A 114 -20.24 -1.02 24.95
C ASN A 114 -19.62 -0.64 23.61
N GLU A 115 -18.37 -1.06 23.39
CA GLU A 115 -17.76 -0.95 22.06
C GLU A 115 -18.67 -1.63 21.04
N PRO A 116 -18.98 -0.98 19.91
CA PRO A 116 -19.75 -1.63 18.86
C PRO A 116 -19.00 -2.86 18.38
N LYS A 117 -19.69 -3.98 18.26
CA LYS A 117 -19.10 -5.27 17.90
C LYS A 117 -18.87 -5.40 16.39
N SER A 118 -19.68 -4.69 15.59
CA SER A 118 -19.65 -4.76 14.14
C SER A 118 -20.00 -3.42 13.50
N LEU A 119 -19.69 -3.23 12.21
CA LEU A 119 -20.15 -2.06 11.45
C LEU A 119 -21.67 -1.99 11.34
N ARG A 120 -22.35 -3.11 11.37
CA ARG A 120 -23.82 -3.17 11.42
C ARG A 120 -24.35 -2.56 12.69
N ASP A 121 -23.72 -2.82 13.84
CA ASP A 121 -24.11 -2.20 15.12
C ASP A 121 -23.92 -0.68 15.07
N VAL A 122 -22.81 -0.22 14.48
CA VAL A 122 -22.57 1.23 14.27
C VAL A 122 -23.64 1.84 13.37
N MET A 123 -24.01 1.15 12.28
CA MET A 123 -25.05 1.59 11.37
C MET A 123 -26.41 1.70 12.07
N ALA A 124 -26.81 0.69 12.85
CA ALA A 124 -28.05 0.68 13.60
C ALA A 124 -28.09 1.80 14.66
N ASN A 125 -26.97 2.03 15.34
CA ASN A 125 -26.82 3.12 16.30
C ASN A 125 -26.90 4.49 15.61
N ALA A 126 -26.27 4.67 14.45
CA ALA A 126 -26.35 5.89 13.67
C ALA A 126 -27.79 6.17 13.21
N GLU A 127 -28.52 5.16 12.77
CA GLU A 127 -29.94 5.27 12.40
C GLU A 127 -30.80 5.69 13.59
N THR A 128 -30.57 5.10 14.76
CA THR A 128 -31.30 5.42 15.98
C THR A 128 -31.01 6.86 16.45
N ALA A 129 -29.76 7.26 16.39
CA ALA A 129 -29.33 8.61 16.72
C ALA A 129 -29.90 9.65 15.75
N LEU A 130 -29.97 9.32 14.45
CA LEU A 130 -30.53 10.19 13.41
C LEU A 130 -31.99 10.57 13.68
N LYS A 131 -32.82 9.65 14.21
CA LYS A 131 -34.22 9.90 14.54
C LYS A 131 -34.41 10.97 15.65
N LYS A 132 -33.40 11.18 16.48
CA LYS A 132 -33.41 12.12 17.61
C LYS A 132 -32.53 13.35 17.39
N ALA A 133 -31.59 13.30 16.47
CA ALA A 133 -30.62 14.36 16.21
C ALA A 133 -31.24 15.55 15.47
N ARG A 134 -30.77 16.76 15.80
CA ARG A 134 -31.15 18.00 15.10
C ARG A 134 -29.91 18.81 14.74
N GLY A 135 -30.05 19.69 13.74
CA GLY A 135 -28.99 20.60 13.33
C GLY A 135 -27.80 19.84 12.75
N ILE A 136 -26.57 20.16 13.17
CA ILE A 136 -25.34 19.65 12.62
C ILE A 136 -25.14 18.15 12.94
N ALA A 137 -25.56 17.72 14.15
CA ALA A 137 -25.50 16.31 14.50
C ALA A 137 -26.31 15.43 13.53
N SER A 138 -27.51 15.93 13.10
CA SER A 138 -28.34 15.22 12.11
C SER A 138 -27.58 15.01 10.79
N ARG A 139 -26.85 16.00 10.28
CA ARG A 139 -26.08 15.87 9.03
C ARG A 139 -24.99 14.81 9.16
N VAL A 140 -24.25 14.82 10.25
CA VAL A 140 -23.16 13.86 10.44
C VAL A 140 -23.67 12.43 10.58
N TYR A 141 -24.77 12.23 11.32
CA TYR A 141 -25.39 10.90 11.39
C TYR A 141 -25.96 10.46 10.06
N THR A 142 -26.48 11.39 9.25
CA THR A 142 -26.92 11.09 7.89
C THR A 142 -25.73 10.63 7.02
N GLU A 143 -24.65 11.40 6.99
CA GLU A 143 -23.45 11.05 6.21
C GLU A 143 -22.87 9.69 6.65
N LEU A 144 -22.77 9.45 7.95
CA LEU A 144 -22.29 8.18 8.50
C LEU A 144 -23.23 7.03 8.13
N PHE A 145 -24.54 7.21 8.33
CA PHE A 145 -25.53 6.18 8.04
C PHE A 145 -25.55 5.84 6.54
N GLU A 146 -25.57 6.84 5.66
CA GLU A 146 -25.56 6.61 4.21
C GLU A 146 -24.27 5.93 3.76
N TYR A 147 -23.11 6.30 4.31
CA TYR A 147 -21.86 5.61 4.04
C TYR A 147 -21.91 4.14 4.47
N LEU A 148 -22.33 3.87 5.70
CA LEU A 148 -22.42 2.51 6.22
C LEU A 148 -23.47 1.68 5.48
N ARG A 149 -24.57 2.31 5.05
CA ARG A 149 -25.61 1.66 4.24
C ARG A 149 -25.08 1.15 2.89
N MET A 150 -24.13 1.85 2.29
CA MET A 150 -23.45 1.40 1.07
C MET A 150 -22.42 0.29 1.37
N VAL A 151 -21.65 0.44 2.41
CA VAL A 151 -20.47 -0.41 2.68
C VAL A 151 -20.82 -1.71 3.39
N VAL A 152 -21.76 -1.67 4.37
CA VAL A 152 -22.09 -2.85 5.20
C VAL A 152 -22.63 -4.02 4.36
N PRO A 153 -23.60 -3.84 3.44
CA PRO A 153 -24.09 -4.94 2.61
C PRO A 153 -23.00 -5.54 1.71
N GLU A 154 -22.10 -4.72 1.21
CA GLU A 154 -20.98 -5.21 0.39
C GLU A 154 -19.99 -6.03 1.23
N ILE A 155 -19.65 -5.56 2.43
CA ILE A 155 -18.79 -6.31 3.36
C ILE A 155 -19.42 -7.67 3.70
N GLU A 156 -20.73 -7.71 3.92
CA GLU A 156 -21.44 -8.96 4.28
C GLU A 156 -21.51 -9.96 3.13
N ARG A 157 -21.47 -9.50 1.90
CA ARG A 157 -21.41 -10.36 0.70
C ARG A 157 -20.00 -10.87 0.41
N LEU A 158 -18.96 -10.25 1.01
CA LEU A 158 -17.59 -10.67 0.78
C LEU A 158 -17.33 -12.06 1.37
N PRO A 159 -16.71 -12.96 0.60
CA PRO A 159 -16.11 -14.16 1.15
C PRO A 159 -14.82 -13.79 1.91
N TYR A 160 -14.92 -12.93 2.92
CA TYR A 160 -13.76 -12.53 3.68
C TYR A 160 -13.36 -13.58 4.72
N SER A 161 -12.06 -13.71 4.93
CA SER A 161 -11.54 -14.56 5.99
C SER A 161 -11.58 -13.80 7.32
N LYS A 162 -12.05 -14.48 8.37
CA LYS A 162 -11.99 -13.96 9.76
C LYS A 162 -10.57 -13.97 10.34
N LYS A 163 -9.66 -14.70 9.71
CA LYS A 163 -8.25 -14.81 10.14
C LYS A 163 -7.35 -14.59 8.94
N LEU A 164 -6.44 -13.65 9.04
CA LEU A 164 -5.41 -13.46 8.05
C LEU A 164 -4.35 -14.57 8.21
N LYS A 165 -4.14 -15.35 7.15
CA LYS A 165 -3.09 -16.36 7.09
C LYS A 165 -2.13 -15.97 5.97
N LEU A 166 -0.91 -15.61 6.33
CA LEU A 166 0.14 -15.27 5.38
C LEU A 166 1.11 -16.45 5.24
N ARG A 167 1.38 -16.83 3.99
CA ARG A 167 2.45 -17.77 3.62
C ARG A 167 3.78 -17.02 3.55
N THR A 168 4.89 -17.73 3.60
CA THR A 168 6.21 -17.17 3.29
C THR A 168 6.23 -16.68 1.84
N GLY A 169 6.92 -15.58 1.58
CA GLY A 169 6.93 -14.93 0.27
C GLY A 169 5.74 -13.99 0.04
N LEU A 170 5.39 -13.74 -1.21
CA LEU A 170 4.39 -12.77 -1.61
C LEU A 170 2.97 -13.38 -1.56
N ASN A 171 2.11 -12.78 -0.75
CA ASN A 171 0.68 -13.06 -0.71
C ASN A 171 -0.04 -11.92 -1.41
N VAL A 172 -1.01 -12.24 -2.24
CA VAL A 172 -1.76 -11.23 -3.00
C VAL A 172 -3.25 -11.31 -2.68
N MET A 173 -3.84 -10.16 -2.40
CA MET A 173 -5.30 -9.97 -2.30
C MET A 173 -5.80 -9.28 -3.56
N ASP A 174 -6.66 -9.96 -4.31
CA ASP A 174 -7.36 -9.33 -5.42
C ASP A 174 -8.59 -8.57 -4.89
N LEU A 175 -8.57 -7.27 -5.08
CA LEU A 175 -9.63 -6.34 -4.67
C LEU A 175 -10.28 -5.63 -5.86
N THR A 176 -10.07 -6.13 -7.08
CA THR A 176 -10.51 -5.47 -8.32
C THR A 176 -12.02 -5.40 -8.48
N ASP A 177 -12.75 -6.32 -7.86
CA ASP A 177 -14.22 -6.36 -7.90
C ASP A 177 -14.90 -5.46 -6.86
N TYR A 178 -14.09 -4.80 -6.00
CA TYR A 178 -14.59 -3.94 -4.94
C TYR A 178 -14.39 -2.46 -5.28
N ASP A 179 -15.30 -1.63 -4.83
CA ASP A 179 -15.14 -0.18 -4.90
C ASP A 179 -14.03 0.33 -3.96
N PHE A 180 -13.56 1.54 -4.22
CA PHE A 180 -12.44 2.11 -3.46
C PHE A 180 -12.67 2.19 -1.94
N PRO A 181 -13.85 2.58 -1.41
CA PRO A 181 -14.08 2.57 0.04
C PRO A 181 -13.87 1.21 0.67
N LEU A 182 -14.32 0.16 0.01
CA LEU A 182 -14.18 -1.20 0.49
C LEU A 182 -12.74 -1.71 0.38
N GLN A 183 -12.07 -1.43 -0.74
CA GLN A 183 -10.64 -1.68 -0.88
C GLN A 183 -9.85 -1.04 0.27
N ALA A 184 -10.15 0.21 0.61
CA ALA A 184 -9.49 0.93 1.69
C ALA A 184 -9.72 0.30 3.06
N LEU A 185 -10.92 -0.20 3.35
CA LEU A 185 -11.21 -0.88 4.60
C LEU A 185 -10.48 -2.23 4.73
N VAL A 186 -10.38 -3.00 3.63
CA VAL A 186 -9.62 -4.25 3.59
C VAL A 186 -8.13 -3.97 3.80
N VAL A 187 -7.56 -3.02 3.04
CA VAL A 187 -6.14 -2.64 3.17
C VAL A 187 -5.83 -2.19 4.61
N ARG A 188 -6.68 -1.37 5.20
CA ARG A 188 -6.54 -0.96 6.60
C ARG A 188 -6.56 -2.16 7.55
N SER A 189 -7.53 -3.06 7.40
CA SER A 189 -7.67 -4.23 8.27
C SER A 189 -6.42 -5.10 8.25
N VAL A 190 -5.79 -5.26 7.07
CA VAL A 190 -4.53 -5.98 6.92
C VAL A 190 -3.39 -5.26 7.62
N ILE A 191 -3.28 -3.93 7.45
CA ILE A 191 -2.23 -3.14 8.10
C ILE A 191 -2.32 -3.25 9.62
N GLU A 192 -3.52 -3.08 10.18
CA GLU A 192 -3.73 -3.21 11.63
C GLU A 192 -3.44 -4.63 12.12
N TRP A 193 -3.85 -5.65 11.36
CA TRP A 193 -3.55 -7.01 11.74
C TRP A 193 -2.06 -7.30 11.77
N VAL A 194 -1.32 -6.86 10.74
CA VAL A 194 0.14 -7.01 10.68
C VAL A 194 0.80 -6.25 11.83
N HIS A 195 0.36 -5.02 12.08
CA HIS A 195 0.93 -4.20 13.16
C HIS A 195 0.83 -4.87 14.54
N HIS A 196 -0.29 -5.53 14.81
CA HIS A 196 -0.55 -6.10 16.14
C HIS A 196 -0.21 -7.59 16.28
N ASN A 197 -0.12 -8.36 15.18
CA ASN A 197 -0.07 -9.82 15.24
C ASN A 197 1.07 -10.44 14.43
N ALA A 198 1.84 -9.66 13.69
CA ALA A 198 2.87 -10.20 12.82
C ALA A 198 4.23 -9.56 13.07
N GLU A 199 5.25 -10.33 12.72
CA GLU A 199 6.63 -9.89 12.66
C GLU A 199 7.21 -10.26 11.29
N HIS A 200 8.29 -9.59 10.88
CA HIS A 200 9.00 -9.88 9.64
C HIS A 200 8.07 -9.87 8.41
N THR A 201 7.23 -8.85 8.31
CA THR A 201 6.19 -8.77 7.28
C THR A 201 6.27 -7.46 6.52
N ILE A 202 6.17 -7.54 5.19
CA ILE A 202 6.11 -6.37 4.30
C ILE A 202 4.66 -6.16 3.87
N ILE A 203 4.20 -4.92 3.92
CA ILE A 203 2.94 -4.50 3.29
C ILE A 203 3.28 -3.65 2.08
N ALA A 204 2.91 -4.11 0.90
CA ALA A 204 3.09 -3.39 -0.34
C ALA A 204 1.77 -2.70 -0.74
N ILE A 205 1.73 -1.37 -0.68
CA ILE A 205 0.55 -0.57 -1.04
C ILE A 205 0.76 0.02 -2.43
N PRO A 206 0.08 -0.50 -3.45
CA PRO A 206 0.12 0.07 -4.80
C PRO A 206 -0.65 1.39 -4.83
N GLU A 207 -0.22 2.33 -5.67
CA GLU A 207 -0.88 3.63 -5.80
C GLU A 207 -1.13 4.31 -4.45
N ALA A 208 -0.10 4.32 -3.58
CA ALA A 208 -0.22 4.72 -2.18
C ALA A 208 -0.82 6.13 -1.97
N TRP A 209 -0.73 7.02 -2.98
CA TRP A 209 -1.39 8.33 -2.96
C TRP A 209 -2.92 8.25 -2.83
N LYS A 210 -3.54 7.15 -3.29
CA LYS A 210 -4.98 6.91 -3.11
C LYS A 210 -5.32 6.46 -1.69
N PHE A 211 -4.51 5.54 -1.16
CA PHE A 211 -4.78 4.91 0.13
C PHE A 211 -4.30 5.74 1.32
N ALA A 212 -3.17 6.41 1.18
CA ALA A 212 -2.59 7.24 2.24
C ALA A 212 -2.30 8.67 1.74
N PRO A 213 -3.32 9.42 1.30
CA PRO A 213 -3.16 10.75 0.75
C PRO A 213 -2.61 11.76 1.77
N LYS A 214 -1.93 12.79 1.26
CA LYS A 214 -1.47 13.93 2.06
C LYS A 214 -2.62 14.65 2.76
N GLN A 215 -3.74 14.80 2.06
CA GLN A 215 -4.97 15.31 2.65
C GLN A 215 -5.64 14.24 3.50
N ARG A 216 -6.31 14.66 4.57
CA ARG A 216 -7.08 13.75 5.42
C ARG A 216 -8.27 13.20 4.63
N GLY A 217 -8.73 12.02 4.96
CA GLY A 217 -9.90 11.42 4.33
C GLY A 217 -9.75 9.96 3.89
N SER A 218 -8.70 9.27 4.36
CA SER A 218 -8.55 7.83 4.10
C SER A 218 -8.41 7.05 5.41
N PRO A 219 -9.18 5.97 5.59
CA PRO A 219 -9.06 5.11 6.76
C PRO A 219 -7.71 4.39 6.82
N VAL A 220 -7.03 4.20 5.68
CA VAL A 220 -5.72 3.54 5.59
C VAL A 220 -4.60 4.40 6.14
N ARG A 221 -4.67 5.71 5.95
CA ARG A 221 -3.58 6.62 6.27
C ARG A 221 -3.09 6.50 7.71
N LEU A 222 -4.00 6.55 8.68
CA LEU A 222 -3.62 6.51 10.11
C LEU A 222 -2.97 5.18 10.47
N ALA A 223 -3.52 4.05 10.01
CA ALA A 223 -2.95 2.73 10.24
C ALA A 223 -1.55 2.59 9.60
N ALA A 224 -1.38 3.11 8.38
CA ALA A 224 -0.09 3.12 7.70
C ALA A 224 0.94 4.01 8.41
N GLU A 225 0.52 5.19 8.90
CA GLU A 225 1.38 6.09 9.68
C GLU A 225 1.80 5.48 11.02
N GLU A 226 0.96 4.69 11.65
CA GLU A 226 1.29 3.97 12.89
C GLU A 226 2.26 2.83 12.60
N LEU A 227 1.96 1.99 11.61
CA LEU A 227 2.85 0.90 11.20
C LEU A 227 4.25 1.40 10.84
N ILE A 228 4.36 2.47 10.04
CA ILE A 228 5.67 2.95 9.58
C ILE A 228 6.53 3.52 10.72
N ARG A 229 5.89 4.05 11.76
CA ARG A 229 6.61 4.58 12.95
C ARG A 229 7.06 3.50 13.91
N GLN A 230 6.31 2.42 14.04
CA GLN A 230 6.49 1.43 15.11
C GLN A 230 6.88 0.05 14.57
N GLY A 231 6.51 -0.27 13.33
CA GLY A 231 6.67 -1.59 12.74
C GLY A 231 8.12 -2.05 12.59
N ALA A 232 9.06 -1.11 12.44
CA ALA A 232 10.48 -1.44 12.24
C ALA A 232 11.08 -2.25 13.40
N ALA A 233 10.60 -2.07 14.63
CA ALA A 233 11.04 -2.84 15.80
C ALA A 233 10.70 -4.33 15.66
N LEU A 234 9.60 -4.66 15.00
CA LEU A 234 9.16 -6.03 14.69
C LEU A 234 9.55 -6.46 13.27
N LYS A 235 10.36 -5.66 12.57
CA LYS A 235 10.73 -5.85 11.16
C LYS A 235 9.50 -5.91 10.24
N ASN A 236 8.47 -5.16 10.58
CA ASN A 236 7.33 -4.91 9.71
C ASN A 236 7.58 -3.65 8.91
N PHE A 237 7.55 -3.77 7.58
CA PHE A 237 7.89 -2.67 6.69
C PHE A 237 6.75 -2.31 5.76
N LEU A 238 6.67 -1.03 5.42
CA LEU A 238 5.74 -0.49 4.44
C LEU A 238 6.51 -0.17 3.16
N TRP A 239 6.08 -0.75 2.04
CA TRP A 239 6.57 -0.46 0.70
C TRP A 239 5.46 0.22 -0.09
N CYS A 240 5.72 1.46 -0.51
CA CYS A 240 4.76 2.27 -1.23
C CYS A 240 5.18 2.41 -2.68
N ASP A 241 4.26 2.14 -3.59
CA ASP A 241 4.45 2.52 -4.98
C ASP A 241 3.54 3.72 -5.31
N SER A 242 4.03 4.68 -6.08
CA SER A 242 3.24 5.83 -6.50
C SER A 242 3.79 6.48 -7.75
N GLN A 243 2.90 7.08 -8.53
CA GLN A 243 3.27 8.01 -9.59
C GLN A 243 3.44 9.43 -9.04
N ASP A 244 2.65 9.77 -8.03
CA ASP A 244 2.65 11.06 -7.34
C ASP A 244 3.04 10.86 -5.87
N LEU A 245 4.32 11.02 -5.55
CA LEU A 245 4.79 10.98 -4.16
C LEU A 245 4.35 12.21 -3.37
N ALA A 246 4.19 13.35 -4.02
CA ALA A 246 3.74 14.58 -3.36
C ALA A 246 2.30 14.46 -2.82
N GLY A 247 1.51 13.57 -3.41
CA GLY A 247 0.16 13.23 -2.96
C GLY A 247 0.11 12.33 -1.72
N ILE A 248 1.23 11.68 -1.33
CA ILE A 248 1.30 10.78 -0.18
C ILE A 248 1.50 11.57 1.13
N SER A 249 1.03 11.00 2.24
CA SER A 249 1.31 11.53 3.58
C SER A 249 2.80 11.78 3.80
N SER A 250 3.14 13.01 4.17
CA SER A 250 4.53 13.38 4.48
C SER A 250 5.09 12.63 5.70
N VAL A 251 4.23 12.11 6.57
CA VAL A 251 4.64 11.27 7.70
C VAL A 251 5.20 9.95 7.21
N LEU A 252 4.56 9.35 6.19
CA LEU A 252 5.05 8.12 5.58
C LEU A 252 6.39 8.35 4.88
N LEU A 253 6.47 9.39 4.06
CA LEU A 253 7.67 9.67 3.28
C LEU A 253 8.91 9.96 4.14
N ARG A 254 8.74 10.57 5.32
CA ARG A 254 9.85 10.84 6.26
C ARG A 254 10.48 9.60 6.87
N GLN A 255 9.79 8.47 6.86
CA GLN A 255 10.28 7.21 7.42
C GLN A 255 10.86 6.27 6.35
N VAL A 256 10.78 6.67 5.08
CA VAL A 256 11.35 5.90 3.97
C VAL A 256 12.87 5.94 4.03
N THR A 257 13.47 4.78 4.02
CA THR A 257 14.93 4.59 4.07
C THR A 257 15.51 4.21 2.71
N VAL A 258 14.69 3.65 1.81
CA VAL A 258 15.11 3.24 0.46
C VAL A 258 14.18 3.87 -0.57
N TRP A 259 14.77 4.57 -1.53
CA TRP A 259 14.07 5.28 -2.60
C TRP A 259 14.42 4.67 -3.95
N LEU A 260 13.43 4.27 -4.72
CA LEU A 260 13.58 3.79 -6.09
C LEU A 260 12.89 4.74 -7.06
N PHE A 261 13.65 5.29 -7.98
CA PHE A 261 13.18 6.20 -9.02
C PHE A 261 13.20 5.49 -10.36
N GLY A 262 12.03 5.12 -10.86
CA GLY A 262 11.84 4.69 -12.25
C GLY A 262 11.67 5.88 -13.18
N VAL A 263 11.60 5.61 -14.48
CA VAL A 263 11.44 6.67 -15.49
C VAL A 263 10.22 7.55 -15.20
N GLN A 264 10.44 8.85 -15.25
CA GLN A 264 9.40 9.87 -15.15
C GLN A 264 9.76 11.04 -16.09
N ARG A 265 8.79 11.52 -16.84
CA ARG A 265 9.04 12.52 -17.90
C ARG A 265 8.56 13.92 -17.55
N ASP A 266 7.59 14.05 -16.66
CA ASP A 266 7.10 15.36 -16.22
C ASP A 266 8.12 15.99 -15.25
N PRO A 267 8.74 17.15 -15.62
CA PRO A 267 9.74 17.80 -14.78
C PRO A 267 9.20 18.28 -13.44
N ARG A 268 7.90 18.61 -13.37
CA ARG A 268 7.25 19.09 -12.14
C ARG A 268 7.05 17.96 -11.15
N GLU A 269 6.62 16.77 -11.65
CA GLU A 269 6.49 15.59 -10.82
C GLU A 269 7.84 15.08 -10.31
N ILE A 270 8.88 15.15 -11.14
CA ILE A 270 10.25 14.82 -10.72
C ILE A 270 10.69 15.77 -9.59
N GLU A 271 10.48 17.09 -9.76
CA GLU A 271 10.87 18.07 -8.75
C GLU A 271 10.16 17.86 -7.42
N ARG A 272 8.86 17.70 -7.45
CA ARG A 272 8.05 17.40 -6.26
C ARG A 272 8.52 16.11 -5.56
N THR A 273 8.87 15.07 -6.33
CA THR A 273 9.42 13.83 -5.79
C THR A 273 10.74 14.09 -5.06
N LEU A 274 11.66 14.83 -5.68
CA LEU A 274 12.97 15.13 -5.11
C LEU A 274 12.94 16.00 -3.85
N GLU A 275 11.91 16.83 -3.68
CA GLU A 275 11.70 17.64 -2.47
C GLU A 275 11.42 16.79 -1.21
N HIS A 276 10.88 15.58 -1.38
CA HIS A 276 10.54 14.70 -0.26
C HIS A 276 11.71 13.83 0.22
N ILE A 277 12.80 13.77 -0.53
CA ILE A 277 13.98 12.97 -0.16
C ILE A 277 14.71 13.68 0.98
N PRO A 278 15.07 12.98 2.07
CA PRO A 278 15.86 13.52 3.16
C PRO A 278 17.16 14.17 2.67
N ALA A 279 17.65 15.16 3.40
CA ALA A 279 18.84 15.92 2.99
C ALA A 279 20.14 15.09 3.05
N ASP A 280 20.16 14.08 3.87
CA ASP A 280 21.27 13.13 4.05
C ASP A 280 21.28 11.97 3.06
N THR A 281 20.23 11.85 2.26
CA THR A 281 20.10 10.82 1.23
C THR A 281 20.57 11.36 -0.12
N ALA A 282 21.36 10.58 -0.87
CA ALA A 282 21.82 10.95 -2.21
C ALA A 282 20.63 11.20 -3.16
N LYS A 283 20.67 12.30 -3.91
CA LYS A 283 19.55 12.72 -4.79
C LYS A 283 19.98 12.65 -6.26
N PRO A 284 19.18 11.95 -7.10
CA PRO A 284 19.40 12.00 -8.55
C PRO A 284 19.05 13.39 -9.12
N THR A 285 19.57 13.70 -10.29
CA THR A 285 19.15 14.87 -11.04
C THR A 285 17.87 14.60 -11.84
N LYS A 286 17.15 15.66 -12.24
CA LYS A 286 15.97 15.53 -13.13
C LYS A 286 16.32 14.76 -14.41
N ARG A 287 17.50 15.01 -14.99
CA ARG A 287 17.98 14.36 -16.20
C ARG A 287 18.23 12.86 -15.98
N ASP A 288 18.78 12.50 -14.84
CA ASP A 288 19.03 11.11 -14.49
C ASP A 288 17.75 10.28 -14.53
N ILE A 289 16.67 10.79 -13.90
CA ILE A 289 15.36 10.13 -13.86
C ILE A 289 14.71 10.07 -15.25
N ALA A 290 14.74 11.18 -16.00
CA ALA A 290 14.08 11.30 -17.30
C ALA A 290 14.71 10.40 -18.38
N THR A 291 15.98 10.00 -18.22
CA THR A 291 16.73 9.18 -19.18
C THR A 291 16.71 7.69 -18.89
N LEU A 292 16.02 7.26 -17.83
CA LEU A 292 15.88 5.83 -17.52
C LEU A 292 15.03 5.10 -18.57
N GLY A 293 15.45 3.87 -18.87
CA GLY A 293 14.67 2.92 -19.66
C GLY A 293 13.70 2.10 -18.81
N ARG A 294 12.94 1.24 -19.47
CA ARG A 294 12.04 0.30 -18.80
C ARG A 294 12.84 -0.70 -17.94
N GLY A 295 12.39 -0.93 -16.70
CA GLY A 295 13.07 -1.80 -15.74
C GLY A 295 14.35 -1.21 -15.16
N GLN A 296 14.74 0.01 -15.61
CA GLN A 296 15.84 0.73 -15.04
C GLN A 296 15.38 1.66 -13.93
N PHE A 297 16.11 1.64 -12.84
CA PHE A 297 15.84 2.48 -11.67
C PHE A 297 17.11 3.14 -11.18
N ILE A 298 16.96 4.29 -10.54
CA ILE A 298 17.96 4.81 -9.63
C ILE A 298 17.51 4.40 -8.24
N VAL A 299 18.36 3.70 -7.52
CA VAL A 299 18.15 3.43 -6.10
C VAL A 299 18.98 4.39 -5.28
N SER A 300 18.39 4.92 -4.23
CA SER A 300 19.06 5.81 -3.28
C SER A 300 18.72 5.38 -1.86
N PHE A 301 19.74 5.15 -1.05
CA PHE A 301 19.63 4.86 0.37
C PHE A 301 20.89 5.37 1.08
N GLU A 302 20.72 5.92 2.27
CA GLU A 302 21.80 6.59 2.97
C GLU A 302 22.48 7.64 2.07
N ARG A 303 23.79 7.55 1.88
CA ARG A 303 24.57 8.44 1.01
C ARG A 303 24.93 7.81 -0.34
N GLU A 304 24.39 6.61 -0.62
CA GLU A 304 24.71 5.85 -1.82
C GLU A 304 23.60 5.99 -2.87
N MET A 305 24.00 5.95 -4.12
CA MET A 305 23.07 6.02 -5.26
C MET A 305 23.63 5.17 -6.41
N TYR A 306 22.78 4.31 -6.97
CA TYR A 306 23.14 3.42 -8.06
C TYR A 306 22.10 3.48 -9.17
N ARG A 307 22.55 3.33 -10.42
CA ARG A 307 21.69 3.08 -11.57
C ARG A 307 21.64 1.57 -11.82
N VAL A 308 20.48 0.97 -11.75
CA VAL A 308 20.31 -0.48 -11.78
C VAL A 308 19.27 -0.91 -12.80
N TYR A 309 19.48 -2.06 -13.43
CA TYR A 309 18.43 -2.86 -14.00
C TYR A 309 17.88 -3.78 -12.90
N VAL A 310 16.62 -3.61 -12.56
CA VAL A 310 15.99 -4.41 -11.49
C VAL A 310 15.67 -5.79 -12.03
N GLN A 311 16.12 -6.83 -11.33
CA GLN A 311 15.80 -8.21 -11.69
C GLN A 311 14.31 -8.52 -11.38
N PRO A 312 13.48 -8.83 -12.38
CA PRO A 312 12.13 -9.34 -12.16
C PRO A 312 12.13 -10.70 -11.42
N ALA A 313 11.01 -11.07 -10.79
CA ALA A 313 10.88 -12.36 -10.11
C ALA A 313 10.97 -13.57 -11.06
N TRP A 314 10.49 -13.42 -12.27
CA TRP A 314 10.44 -14.41 -13.33
C TRP A 314 11.71 -14.47 -14.21
N MET A 315 12.74 -13.68 -13.89
CA MET A 315 13.99 -13.61 -14.67
C MET A 315 15.17 -14.12 -13.85
N THR A 316 16.03 -14.90 -14.49
CA THR A 316 17.28 -15.35 -13.86
C THR A 316 18.27 -14.20 -13.69
N GLY A 317 19.20 -14.34 -12.74
CA GLY A 317 20.24 -13.33 -12.52
C GLY A 317 21.14 -13.13 -13.74
N VAL A 318 21.43 -14.19 -14.49
CA VAL A 318 22.29 -14.15 -15.70
C VAL A 318 21.69 -13.22 -16.76
N HIS A 319 20.41 -13.36 -17.07
CA HIS A 319 19.74 -12.49 -18.04
C HIS A 319 19.63 -11.04 -17.55
N ALA A 320 19.31 -10.85 -16.27
CA ALA A 320 19.24 -9.51 -15.71
C ALA A 320 20.59 -8.79 -15.71
N GLU A 321 21.68 -9.52 -15.45
CA GLU A 321 23.04 -9.01 -15.53
C GLU A 321 23.43 -8.67 -16.97
N ALA A 322 23.16 -9.55 -17.94
CA ALA A 322 23.44 -9.32 -19.35
C ALA A 322 22.70 -8.07 -19.89
N ILE A 323 21.42 -7.89 -19.50
CA ILE A 323 20.68 -6.68 -19.84
C ILE A 323 21.31 -5.44 -19.18
N ALA A 324 21.75 -5.55 -17.93
CA ALA A 324 22.38 -4.43 -17.22
C ALA A 324 23.69 -4.01 -17.88
N ARG A 325 24.48 -4.97 -18.39
CA ARG A 325 25.70 -4.71 -19.15
C ARG A 325 25.46 -4.19 -20.57
N GLY A 326 24.23 -4.34 -21.09
CA GLY A 326 23.88 -4.02 -22.48
C GLY A 326 24.31 -5.12 -23.48
N GLU A 327 24.58 -6.30 -23.00
CA GLU A 327 24.88 -7.50 -23.79
C GLU A 327 23.60 -8.13 -24.37
N GLU A 328 22.49 -7.99 -23.64
CA GLU A 328 21.15 -8.33 -24.12
C GLU A 328 20.27 -7.08 -24.21
N PRO A 329 19.39 -6.98 -25.22
CA PRO A 329 18.44 -5.88 -25.30
C PRO A 329 17.35 -6.00 -24.22
N VAL A 330 16.83 -4.89 -23.72
CA VAL A 330 15.74 -4.90 -22.71
C VAL A 330 14.48 -5.59 -23.25
N GLU A 331 14.29 -5.62 -24.56
CA GLU A 331 13.19 -6.28 -25.25
C GLU A 331 13.17 -7.80 -25.04
N SER A 332 14.32 -8.45 -24.81
CA SER A 332 14.42 -9.88 -24.49
C SER A 332 13.63 -10.25 -23.22
N ALA A 333 13.47 -9.31 -22.30
CA ALA A 333 12.62 -9.48 -21.12
C ALA A 333 11.16 -9.84 -21.47
N ARG A 334 10.67 -9.46 -22.66
CA ARG A 334 9.30 -9.79 -23.11
C ARG A 334 9.18 -11.25 -23.53
N GLU A 335 10.21 -11.78 -24.13
CA GLU A 335 10.25 -13.20 -24.52
C GLU A 335 10.38 -14.08 -23.29
N ILE A 336 11.30 -13.73 -22.40
CA ILE A 336 11.52 -14.46 -21.14
C ILE A 336 10.23 -14.51 -20.29
N VAL A 337 9.49 -13.41 -20.16
CA VAL A 337 8.23 -13.42 -19.39
C VAL A 337 7.15 -14.24 -20.07
N ARG A 338 7.10 -14.25 -21.40
CA ARG A 338 6.15 -15.06 -22.14
C ARG A 338 6.43 -16.56 -21.97
N ASP A 339 7.71 -16.95 -22.02
CA ASP A 339 8.10 -18.33 -21.79
C ASP A 339 7.79 -18.76 -20.35
N PHE A 340 8.09 -17.92 -19.37
CA PHE A 340 7.71 -18.14 -17.98
C PHE A 340 6.19 -18.33 -17.82
N ASP A 341 5.36 -17.45 -18.42
CA ASP A 341 3.91 -17.56 -18.35
C ASP A 341 3.39 -18.85 -19.00
N LEU A 342 4.02 -19.33 -20.09
CA LEU A 342 3.67 -20.59 -20.74
C LEU A 342 4.03 -21.83 -19.91
N GLU A 343 5.18 -21.82 -19.24
CA GLU A 343 5.62 -22.90 -18.36
C GLU A 343 4.71 -23.07 -17.14
N HIS A 344 4.15 -21.95 -16.61
CA HIS A 344 3.33 -21.96 -15.40
C HIS A 344 1.83 -21.91 -15.66
N ALA A 345 1.38 -21.84 -16.92
CA ALA A 345 -0.04 -21.85 -17.27
C ALA A 345 -0.73 -23.19 -16.95
N GLY A 346 0.03 -24.28 -16.86
CA GLY A 346 -0.48 -25.63 -16.55
C GLY A 346 -0.62 -25.96 -15.06
N GLU A 347 -0.12 -25.11 -14.15
CA GLU A 347 -0.15 -25.36 -12.69
C GLU A 347 -1.38 -24.75 -11.98
N SER A 348 -2.27 -24.09 -12.73
CA SER A 348 -3.41 -23.32 -12.19
C SER A 348 -4.78 -23.99 -12.37
N GLU A 349 -4.83 -25.24 -12.88
CA GLU A 349 -6.07 -26.03 -13.01
C GLU A 349 -6.32 -26.97 -11.83
#